data_9545828c94f4975424515c4b34fd6f4f
#
_entry.id   9545828c94f4975424515c4b34fd6f4f
#
_cell.length_a   1.000
_cell.length_b   1.000
_cell.length_c   1.000
_cell.angle_alpha   90.00
_cell.angle_beta   90.00
_cell.angle_gamma   90.00
#
_symmetry.space_group_name_H-M   'P 1'
#
loop_
_entity.id
_entity.type
_entity.pdbx_description
1 polymer ?
#
loop_
_entity_poly.entity_id
_entity_poly.type
_entity_poly.pdbx_seq_one_letter_code
_entity_poly.pdbx_strand_id
1 'polypeptide(L)'
;MIRKATILLLSVLCFISVEAQEDDFSQFMLSSIYMNPAYASSYTDLALNLNYKRQDLREASIQTSQVSLVFPLKLDQVSDNVAGIGLMAFNQTIDDGLYAENGIYLTYSQNFTLGLLGSDLIAVGVQGGYARSAFTPSNFKWGSQFSQYVFDGYNTFVPAPVTEFDNSANRLTFNVGAMYYYNRKRNYLLHNYSAFSGIAIYNVNKPNDAFSFDKSGRKMIIKYHGGMEVRTGNLYVLPNVLFQVTRGTVSTIVGFHFAYSFVSTARFTSNSKGFQLLLGSWYRLRESFSFLGGLQWNTLAIRGSYDLNSNLFVDDQAIDVTPAFELSLVYFLSGDQTLRKMNNALF
;
A
#
# COMPACT_ATOMS: atom_id res chain seq x y z
N MET A 1 -13.43 -20.83 -26.80
CA MET A 1 -13.90 -20.27 -25.52
C MET A 1 -12.99 -19.15 -25.01
N ILE A 2 -11.68 -19.24 -25.06
CA ILE A 2 -10.71 -18.24 -24.57
C ILE A 2 -10.91 -16.85 -25.21
N ARG A 3 -11.08 -16.74 -26.53
CA ARG A 3 -11.32 -15.46 -27.23
C ARG A 3 -12.58 -14.70 -26.76
N LYS A 4 -13.65 -15.41 -26.41
CA LYS A 4 -14.88 -14.76 -25.91
C LYS A 4 -14.74 -14.28 -24.47
N ALA A 5 -14.00 -15.02 -23.65
CA ALA A 5 -13.67 -14.62 -22.28
C ALA A 5 -12.75 -13.38 -22.25
N THR A 6 -11.79 -13.29 -23.16
CA THR A 6 -10.89 -12.15 -23.28
C THR A 6 -11.63 -10.88 -23.72
N ILE A 7 -12.59 -11.00 -24.66
CA ILE A 7 -13.42 -9.86 -25.10
C ILE A 7 -14.36 -9.41 -23.99
N LEU A 8 -14.95 -10.33 -23.24
CA LEU A 8 -15.80 -10.00 -22.09
C LEU A 8 -14.99 -9.30 -20.98
N LEU A 9 -13.76 -9.75 -20.71
CA LEU A 9 -12.86 -9.13 -19.74
C LEU A 9 -12.46 -7.72 -20.19
N LEU A 10 -12.16 -7.52 -21.48
CA LEU A 10 -11.85 -6.20 -22.04
C LEU A 10 -13.06 -5.26 -22.03
N SER A 11 -14.27 -5.76 -22.26
CA SER A 11 -15.47 -4.91 -22.28
C SER A 11 -15.86 -4.43 -20.87
N VAL A 12 -15.60 -5.19 -19.82
CA VAL A 12 -15.82 -4.78 -18.42
C VAL A 12 -14.88 -3.65 -18.01
N LEU A 13 -13.67 -3.57 -18.59
CA LEU A 13 -12.69 -2.53 -18.32
C LEU A 13 -13.06 -1.15 -18.91
N CYS A 14 -14.05 -1.06 -19.82
CA CYS A 14 -14.41 0.17 -20.51
C CYS A 14 -15.48 1.03 -19.80
N PHE A 15 -16.14 0.55 -18.76
CA PHE A 15 -17.24 1.24 -18.08
C PHE A 15 -16.87 1.72 -16.67
N ILE A 16 -15.86 2.59 -16.54
CA ILE A 16 -15.45 3.10 -15.23
C ILE A 16 -15.50 4.62 -15.23
N SER A 17 -16.43 5.16 -14.43
CA SER A 17 -16.51 6.59 -14.14
C SER A 17 -15.40 6.97 -13.18
N VAL A 18 -14.74 8.12 -13.43
CA VAL A 18 -13.71 8.65 -12.55
C VAL A 18 -14.39 9.50 -11.48
N GLU A 19 -14.35 9.07 -10.24
CA GLU A 19 -14.67 9.87 -9.06
C GLU A 19 -13.43 9.92 -8.16
N ALA A 20 -13.43 10.83 -7.17
CA ALA A 20 -12.31 11.04 -6.25
C ALA A 20 -11.82 9.71 -5.64
N GLN A 21 -10.56 9.39 -5.86
CA GLN A 21 -9.91 8.15 -5.41
C GLN A 21 -9.24 8.37 -4.05
N GLU A 22 -9.19 7.33 -3.23
CA GLU A 22 -8.32 7.31 -2.06
C GLU A 22 -6.86 7.20 -2.53
N ASP A 23 -5.98 8.04 -1.96
CA ASP A 23 -4.57 8.08 -2.35
C ASP A 23 -3.80 6.92 -1.72
N ASP A 24 -3.66 5.83 -2.48
CA ASP A 24 -2.85 4.67 -2.10
C ASP A 24 -1.37 4.86 -2.50
N PHE A 25 -0.49 4.15 -1.81
CA PHE A 25 0.91 4.05 -2.19
C PHE A 25 1.05 3.39 -3.57
N SER A 26 1.87 3.96 -4.44
CA SER A 26 2.22 3.34 -5.73
C SER A 26 3.07 2.09 -5.51
N GLN A 27 3.90 2.10 -4.48
CA GLN A 27 4.63 0.92 -3.98
C GLN A 27 3.77 0.06 -3.05
N PHE A 28 2.53 -0.28 -3.45
CA PHE A 28 1.55 -0.95 -2.60
C PHE A 28 2.07 -2.26 -1.98
N MET A 29 2.98 -2.94 -2.65
CA MET A 29 3.59 -4.19 -2.14
C MET A 29 4.37 -4.00 -0.83
N LEU A 30 4.89 -2.78 -0.57
CA LEU A 30 5.70 -2.49 0.61
C LEU A 30 4.88 -2.03 1.81
N SER A 31 3.66 -1.59 1.58
CA SER A 31 2.73 -1.20 2.64
C SER A 31 1.86 -2.36 3.14
N SER A 32 2.45 -3.53 3.27
CA SER A 32 1.85 -4.86 3.44
C SER A 32 0.56 -4.95 4.26
N ILE A 33 0.59 -4.69 5.58
CA ILE A 33 -0.60 -4.77 6.43
C ILE A 33 -1.60 -3.61 6.22
N TYR A 34 -1.15 -2.52 5.56
CA TYR A 34 -2.02 -1.46 5.04
C TYR A 34 -2.75 -1.92 3.77
N MET A 35 -2.14 -2.81 2.98
CA MET A 35 -2.73 -3.37 1.77
C MET A 35 -3.70 -4.51 2.06
N ASN A 36 -3.32 -5.41 2.98
CA ASN A 36 -4.14 -6.57 3.35
C ASN A 36 -3.75 -7.07 4.75
N PRO A 37 -4.68 -7.15 5.70
CA PRO A 37 -4.40 -7.68 7.04
C PRO A 37 -3.75 -9.07 7.08
N ALA A 38 -4.03 -9.92 6.08
CA ALA A 38 -3.47 -11.26 5.99
C ALA A 38 -1.95 -11.28 5.79
N TYR A 39 -1.32 -10.16 5.39
CA TYR A 39 0.14 -10.08 5.29
C TYR A 39 0.87 -10.23 6.62
N ALA A 40 0.23 -9.97 7.76
CA ALA A 40 0.92 -10.04 9.06
C ALA A 40 1.54 -11.40 9.35
N SER A 41 0.92 -12.50 8.89
CA SER A 41 1.46 -13.86 9.05
C SER A 41 2.43 -14.29 7.94
N SER A 42 2.61 -13.48 6.92
CA SER A 42 3.47 -13.80 5.77
C SER A 42 4.94 -13.49 6.03
N TYR A 43 5.23 -12.64 7.00
CA TYR A 43 6.60 -12.31 7.38
C TYR A 43 7.26 -13.49 8.11
N THR A 44 8.53 -13.74 7.80
CA THR A 44 9.33 -14.76 8.48
C THR A 44 10.08 -14.21 9.69
N ASP A 45 10.36 -12.92 9.67
CA ASP A 45 11.12 -12.21 10.69
C ASP A 45 10.31 -11.01 11.19
N LEU A 46 10.69 -10.51 12.37
CA LEU A 46 10.18 -9.23 12.84
C LEU A 46 10.55 -8.13 11.82
N ALA A 47 9.56 -7.44 11.31
CA ALA A 47 9.76 -6.42 10.29
C ALA A 47 9.23 -5.05 10.73
N LEU A 48 10.03 -4.03 10.51
CA LEU A 48 9.66 -2.62 10.61
C LEU A 48 9.56 -2.06 9.19
N ASN A 49 8.39 -1.53 8.83
CA ASN A 49 8.17 -0.86 7.55
C ASN A 49 7.86 0.61 7.80
N LEU A 50 8.52 1.49 7.06
CA LEU A 50 8.29 2.93 7.04
C LEU A 50 7.99 3.32 5.60
N ASN A 51 6.86 3.97 5.37
CA ASN A 51 6.47 4.46 4.04
C ASN A 51 6.09 5.93 4.16
N TYR A 52 6.58 6.72 3.23
CA TYR A 52 6.27 8.14 3.09
C TYR A 52 5.95 8.45 1.65
N LYS A 53 4.84 9.13 1.40
CA LYS A 53 4.44 9.64 0.10
C LYS A 53 4.14 11.12 0.21
N ARG A 54 4.61 11.89 -0.75
CA ARG A 54 4.22 13.28 -0.96
C ARG A 54 3.80 13.50 -2.39
N GLN A 55 2.61 14.06 -2.56
CA GLN A 55 2.08 14.48 -3.83
C GLN A 55 1.77 15.97 -3.74
N ASP A 56 2.47 16.76 -4.54
CA ASP A 56 2.21 18.17 -4.63
C ASP A 56 1.18 18.40 -5.75
N LEU A 57 0.02 18.92 -5.42
CA LEU A 57 -1.00 19.39 -6.34
C LEU A 57 -0.78 20.89 -6.58
N ARG A 58 -1.42 21.44 -7.61
CA ARG A 58 -1.21 22.84 -7.99
C ARG A 58 -1.40 23.85 -6.84
N GLU A 59 -2.39 23.62 -6.00
CA GLU A 59 -2.77 24.51 -4.90
C GLU A 59 -2.78 23.84 -3.53
N ALA A 60 -2.45 22.54 -3.47
CA ALA A 60 -2.46 21.77 -2.23
C ALA A 60 -1.37 20.70 -2.27
N SER A 61 -0.98 20.17 -1.12
CA SER A 61 -0.10 19.01 -1.01
C SER A 61 -0.75 17.90 -0.20
N ILE A 62 -0.56 16.67 -0.60
CA ILE A 62 -0.98 15.48 0.15
C ILE A 62 0.27 14.77 0.64
N GLN A 63 0.36 14.57 1.94
CA GLN A 63 1.44 13.83 2.57
C GLN A 63 0.87 12.65 3.33
N THR A 64 1.40 11.47 3.06
CA THR A 64 0.97 10.22 3.70
C THR A 64 2.18 9.55 4.32
N SER A 65 2.10 9.24 5.60
CA SER A 65 3.14 8.53 6.36
C SER A 65 2.53 7.29 6.99
N GLN A 66 3.25 6.18 6.92
CA GLN A 66 2.85 4.92 7.53
C GLN A 66 4.06 4.28 8.21
N VAL A 67 3.85 3.80 9.42
CA VAL A 67 4.80 2.98 10.17
C VAL A 67 4.10 1.69 10.55
N SER A 68 4.70 0.55 10.28
CA SER A 68 4.17 -0.73 10.75
C SER A 68 5.25 -1.64 11.30
N LEU A 69 4.89 -2.37 12.32
CA LEU A 69 5.72 -3.37 12.99
C LEU A 69 4.98 -4.71 12.94
N VAL A 70 5.62 -5.72 12.39
CA VAL A 70 5.00 -7.04 12.17
C VAL A 70 5.81 -8.11 12.91
N PHE A 71 5.13 -8.83 13.81
CA PHE A 71 5.67 -9.91 14.62
C PHE A 71 5.16 -11.26 14.10
N PRO A 72 6.00 -12.10 13.47
CA PRO A 72 5.61 -13.46 13.14
C PRO A 72 5.54 -14.31 14.41
N LEU A 73 4.49 -15.12 14.50
CA LEU A 73 4.31 -16.09 15.59
C LEU A 73 4.68 -17.48 15.05
N LYS A 74 5.72 -18.05 15.62
CA LYS A 74 6.21 -19.40 15.31
C LYS A 74 5.82 -20.35 16.42
N LEU A 75 5.40 -21.55 16.07
CA LEU A 75 5.09 -22.59 17.06
C LEU A 75 6.36 -23.20 17.64
N ASP A 76 7.43 -23.26 16.81
CA ASP A 76 8.73 -23.79 17.18
C ASP A 76 9.82 -23.10 16.34
N GLN A 77 11.08 -23.16 16.76
CA GLN A 77 12.19 -22.48 16.06
C GLN A 77 12.42 -23.01 14.61
N VAL A 78 11.96 -24.21 14.31
CA VAL A 78 12.13 -24.88 13.01
C VAL A 78 10.84 -24.87 12.19
N SER A 79 9.70 -24.53 12.77
CA SER A 79 8.41 -24.57 12.08
C SER A 79 8.11 -23.28 11.30
N ASP A 80 7.26 -23.43 10.29
CA ASP A 80 6.71 -22.30 9.56
C ASP A 80 5.89 -21.39 10.50
N ASN A 81 5.77 -20.11 10.15
CA ASN A 81 4.93 -19.19 10.89
C ASN A 81 3.48 -19.66 10.87
N VAL A 82 2.89 -19.76 12.05
CA VAL A 82 1.47 -20.18 12.20
C VAL A 82 0.56 -18.98 12.14
N ALA A 83 1.04 -17.83 12.64
CA ALA A 83 0.27 -16.61 12.71
C ALA A 83 1.20 -15.39 12.69
N GLY A 84 0.61 -14.20 12.69
CA GLY A 84 1.34 -12.93 12.83
C GLY A 84 0.49 -11.87 13.49
N ILE A 85 1.16 -10.98 14.21
CA ILE A 85 0.57 -9.78 14.79
C ILE A 85 1.22 -8.57 14.14
N GLY A 86 0.42 -7.56 13.78
CA GLY A 86 0.89 -6.31 13.22
C GLY A 86 0.36 -5.11 13.99
N LEU A 87 1.21 -4.14 14.22
CA LEU A 87 0.83 -2.82 14.71
C LEU A 87 1.16 -1.80 13.63
N MET A 88 0.23 -0.91 13.32
CA MET A 88 0.41 0.11 12.29
C MET A 88 -0.09 1.46 12.80
N ALA A 89 0.69 2.50 12.54
CA ALA A 89 0.27 3.88 12.65
C ALA A 89 0.26 4.52 11.26
N PHE A 90 -0.72 5.36 11.01
CA PHE A 90 -0.95 6.04 9.75
C PHE A 90 -1.25 7.50 10.01
N ASN A 91 -0.68 8.38 9.21
CA ASN A 91 -0.95 9.81 9.19
C ASN A 91 -1.05 10.27 7.75
N GLN A 92 -2.12 10.99 7.43
CA GLN A 92 -2.28 11.69 6.16
C GLN A 92 -2.64 13.14 6.44
N THR A 93 -1.97 14.06 5.78
CA THR A 93 -2.25 15.49 5.85
C THR A 93 -2.46 16.04 4.45
N ILE A 94 -3.42 16.96 4.33
CA ILE A 94 -3.70 17.69 3.11
C ILE A 94 -3.50 19.17 3.41
N ASP A 95 -2.75 19.84 2.54
CA ASP A 95 -2.54 21.29 2.54
C ASP A 95 -2.12 21.84 3.91
N ASP A 96 -0.88 21.48 4.33
CA ASP A 96 -0.26 21.92 5.59
C ASP A 96 -1.16 21.79 6.84
N GLY A 97 -1.99 20.74 6.88
CA GLY A 97 -2.85 20.43 8.01
C GLY A 97 -4.26 21.02 7.92
N LEU A 98 -4.69 21.48 6.76
CA LEU A 98 -6.08 21.82 6.49
C LEU A 98 -7.00 20.65 6.80
N TYR A 99 -6.62 19.46 6.38
CA TYR A 99 -7.20 18.18 6.77
C TYR A 99 -6.11 17.24 7.24
N ALA A 100 -6.35 16.55 8.34
CA ALA A 100 -5.45 15.53 8.86
C ALA A 100 -6.25 14.29 9.26
N GLU A 101 -5.75 13.13 8.85
CA GLU A 101 -6.25 11.83 9.27
C GLU A 101 -5.13 11.05 9.97
N ASN A 102 -5.40 10.61 11.19
CA ASN A 102 -4.48 9.80 11.99
C ASN A 102 -5.16 8.50 12.39
N GLY A 103 -4.43 7.40 12.35
CA GLY A 103 -4.97 6.12 12.76
C GLY A 103 -3.92 5.20 13.37
N ILE A 104 -4.37 4.35 14.29
CA ILE A 104 -3.59 3.26 14.87
C ILE A 104 -4.39 1.97 14.69
N TYR A 105 -3.74 0.92 14.19
CA TYR A 105 -4.37 -0.34 13.83
C TYR A 105 -3.61 -1.51 14.42
N LEU A 106 -4.36 -2.47 14.97
CA LEU A 106 -3.87 -3.76 15.40
C LEU A 106 -4.37 -4.83 14.43
N THR A 107 -3.47 -5.68 14.00
CA THR A 107 -3.73 -6.73 13.01
C THR A 107 -3.39 -8.08 13.61
N TYR A 108 -4.22 -9.09 13.36
CA TYR A 108 -3.93 -10.50 13.60
C TYR A 108 -4.18 -11.28 12.30
N SER A 109 -3.28 -12.20 12.00
CA SER A 109 -3.44 -13.07 10.84
C SER A 109 -3.03 -14.49 11.19
N GLN A 110 -3.77 -15.48 10.67
CA GLN A 110 -3.57 -16.90 10.86
C GLN A 110 -3.24 -17.56 9.52
N ASN A 111 -2.26 -18.48 9.53
CA ASN A 111 -1.87 -19.28 8.40
C ASN A 111 -2.45 -20.68 8.46
N PHE A 112 -2.89 -21.17 7.32
CA PHE A 112 -3.34 -22.54 7.09
C PHE A 112 -2.52 -23.14 5.94
N THR A 113 -1.65 -24.07 6.27
CA THR A 113 -0.80 -24.74 5.29
C THR A 113 -1.62 -25.75 4.49
N LEU A 114 -1.43 -25.78 3.19
CA LEU A 114 -2.11 -26.66 2.26
C LEU A 114 -1.13 -27.62 1.59
N GLY A 115 -1.65 -28.79 1.20
CA GLY A 115 -0.91 -29.80 0.44
C GLY A 115 0.02 -30.66 1.30
N LEU A 116 0.43 -31.80 0.73
CA LEU A 116 1.30 -32.81 1.38
C LEU A 116 2.71 -32.28 1.72
N LEU A 117 3.22 -31.32 0.93
CA LEU A 117 4.54 -30.72 1.12
C LEU A 117 4.50 -29.39 1.88
N GLY A 118 3.31 -28.88 2.22
CA GLY A 118 3.15 -27.62 2.93
C GLY A 118 3.75 -26.41 2.19
N SER A 119 3.80 -26.46 0.86
CA SER A 119 4.33 -25.37 0.04
C SER A 119 3.33 -24.25 -0.18
N ASP A 120 2.05 -24.60 -0.17
CA ASP A 120 0.95 -23.68 -0.40
C ASP A 120 0.34 -23.24 0.93
N LEU A 121 -0.18 -22.03 0.96
CA LEU A 121 -0.66 -21.43 2.20
C LEU A 121 -1.87 -20.54 1.94
N ILE A 122 -2.87 -20.64 2.81
CA ILE A 122 -3.92 -19.63 2.95
C ILE A 122 -3.65 -18.85 4.23
N ALA A 123 -3.63 -17.53 4.13
CA ALA A 123 -3.59 -16.62 5.26
C ALA A 123 -4.92 -15.88 5.38
N VAL A 124 -5.45 -15.76 6.59
CA VAL A 124 -6.65 -14.97 6.87
C VAL A 124 -6.32 -13.98 7.97
N GLY A 125 -6.64 -12.71 7.76
CA GLY A 125 -6.31 -11.63 8.67
C GLY A 125 -7.51 -10.77 9.05
N VAL A 126 -7.46 -10.27 10.26
CA VAL A 126 -8.41 -9.27 10.78
C VAL A 126 -7.61 -8.10 11.36
N GLN A 127 -8.16 -6.89 11.19
CA GLN A 127 -7.54 -5.68 11.68
C GLN A 127 -8.61 -4.78 12.30
N GLY A 128 -8.34 -4.30 13.50
CA GLY A 128 -9.15 -3.31 14.17
C GLY A 128 -8.32 -2.04 14.39
N GLY A 129 -8.94 -0.88 14.21
CA GLY A 129 -8.23 0.38 14.37
C GLY A 129 -9.10 1.50 14.89
N TYR A 130 -8.43 2.46 15.49
CA TYR A 130 -9.00 3.75 15.85
C TYR A 130 -8.38 4.81 14.95
N ALA A 131 -9.24 5.59 14.30
CA ALA A 131 -8.81 6.68 13.44
C ALA A 131 -9.55 7.97 13.81
N ARG A 132 -8.84 9.07 13.66
CA ARG A 132 -9.35 10.43 13.86
C ARG A 132 -9.08 11.23 12.60
N SER A 133 -10.12 11.80 12.03
CA SER A 133 -10.04 12.82 11.00
C SER A 133 -10.31 14.19 11.62
N ALA A 134 -9.54 15.19 11.26
CA ALA A 134 -9.70 16.54 11.73
C ALA A 134 -9.43 17.53 10.60
N PHE A 135 -10.10 18.67 10.62
CA PHE A 135 -9.75 19.79 9.78
C PHE A 135 -9.66 21.09 10.59
N THR A 136 -8.86 22.01 10.08
CA THR A 136 -8.58 23.27 10.76
C THR A 136 -9.27 24.40 10.00
N PRO A 137 -10.48 24.83 10.42
CA PRO A 137 -11.26 25.84 9.69
C PRO A 137 -10.57 27.20 9.57
N SER A 138 -9.66 27.54 10.49
CA SER A 138 -8.88 28.77 10.46
C SER A 138 -7.93 28.88 9.26
N ASN A 139 -7.55 27.75 8.68
CA ASN A 139 -6.65 27.70 7.53
C ASN A 139 -7.41 27.79 6.20
N PHE A 140 -8.76 27.75 6.23
CA PHE A 140 -9.57 27.92 5.05
C PHE A 140 -9.66 29.40 4.65
N LYS A 141 -9.53 29.66 3.36
CA LYS A 141 -9.85 30.96 2.76
C LYS A 141 -11.30 30.94 2.29
N TRP A 142 -12.17 31.63 3.00
CA TRP A 142 -13.60 31.65 2.69
C TRP A 142 -13.93 32.74 1.69
N GLY A 143 -14.84 32.49 0.77
CA GLY A 143 -15.29 33.48 -0.19
C GLY A 143 -15.88 34.75 0.49
N SER A 144 -16.48 34.62 1.69
CA SER A 144 -16.95 35.72 2.51
C SER A 144 -15.82 36.62 3.05
N GLN A 145 -14.60 36.12 3.11
CA GLN A 145 -13.40 36.85 3.55
C GLN A 145 -12.68 37.52 2.39
N PHE A 146 -13.09 37.29 1.15
CA PHE A 146 -12.47 37.91 -0.01
C PHE A 146 -12.65 39.41 0.01
N SER A 147 -11.56 40.17 -0.13
CA SER A 147 -11.55 41.62 -0.16
C SER A 147 -10.48 42.12 -1.11
N GLN A 148 -10.88 42.91 -2.11
CA GLN A 148 -9.95 43.53 -3.04
C GLN A 148 -9.03 44.59 -2.40
N TYR A 149 -9.28 44.93 -1.13
CA TYR A 149 -8.52 45.96 -0.40
C TYR A 149 -7.41 45.36 0.47
N VAL A 150 -7.28 44.04 0.53
CA VAL A 150 -6.23 43.33 1.28
C VAL A 150 -5.25 42.71 0.32
N PHE A 151 -3.94 42.83 0.63
CA PHE A 151 -2.87 42.39 -0.26
C PHE A 151 -2.99 40.93 -0.68
N ASP A 152 -3.38 40.05 0.27
CA ASP A 152 -3.57 38.59 0.01
C ASP A 152 -4.98 38.27 -0.54
N GLY A 153 -5.83 39.26 -0.79
CA GLY A 153 -7.19 39.04 -1.26
C GLY A 153 -8.15 38.50 -0.22
N TYR A 154 -7.69 38.18 1.02
CA TYR A 154 -8.53 37.64 2.08
C TYR A 154 -8.36 38.36 3.39
N ASN A 155 -9.48 38.87 3.93
CA ASN A 155 -9.51 39.58 5.19
C ASN A 155 -9.76 38.59 6.35
N THR A 156 -8.71 38.24 7.07
CA THR A 156 -8.77 37.31 8.20
C THR A 156 -9.52 37.88 9.43
N PHE A 157 -9.79 39.19 9.47
CA PHE A 157 -10.64 39.81 10.51
C PHE A 157 -12.13 39.54 10.30
N VAL A 158 -12.54 39.14 9.10
CA VAL A 158 -13.90 38.65 8.85
C VAL A 158 -14.01 37.22 9.37
N PRO A 159 -14.91 36.96 10.34
CA PRO A 159 -15.04 35.64 10.90
C PRO A 159 -15.45 34.62 9.81
N ALA A 160 -14.96 33.41 9.93
CA ALA A 160 -15.36 32.32 9.06
C ALA A 160 -16.90 32.13 9.15
N PRO A 161 -17.60 31.87 8.04
CA PRO A 161 -19.07 31.77 8.04
C PRO A 161 -19.54 30.52 8.79
N VAL A 162 -18.65 29.67 9.18
CA VAL A 162 -18.93 28.37 9.82
C VAL A 162 -18.15 28.28 11.13
N THR A 163 -18.86 28.48 12.22
CA THR A 163 -18.34 28.42 13.59
C THR A 163 -18.78 27.15 14.34
N GLU A 164 -19.73 26.37 13.80
CA GLU A 164 -20.38 25.23 14.48
C GLU A 164 -20.16 23.88 13.79
N PHE A 165 -18.93 23.58 13.36
CA PHE A 165 -18.59 22.24 12.94
C PHE A 165 -17.86 21.49 14.04
N ASP A 166 -18.18 20.22 14.19
CA ASP A 166 -17.27 19.29 14.82
C ASP A 166 -16.00 19.23 13.99
N ASN A 167 -14.94 19.90 14.45
CA ASN A 167 -13.66 19.96 13.75
C ASN A 167 -12.94 18.60 13.66
N SER A 168 -13.49 17.56 14.26
CA SER A 168 -12.90 16.22 14.24
C SER A 168 -13.97 15.13 14.35
N ALA A 169 -13.74 14.06 13.63
CA ALA A 169 -14.50 12.82 13.70
C ALA A 169 -13.60 11.68 14.16
N ASN A 170 -14.05 10.95 15.18
CA ASN A 170 -13.36 9.78 15.72
C ASN A 170 -14.12 8.52 15.29
N ARG A 171 -13.40 7.48 14.88
CA ARG A 171 -14.02 6.25 14.40
C ARG A 171 -13.25 4.99 14.79
N LEU A 172 -13.99 3.91 15.01
CA LEU A 172 -13.45 2.56 15.05
C LEU A 172 -13.66 1.92 13.70
N THR A 173 -12.63 1.32 13.14
CA THR A 173 -12.67 0.64 11.84
C THR A 173 -12.31 -0.82 11.99
N PHE A 174 -13.01 -1.68 11.23
CA PHE A 174 -12.68 -3.10 11.15
C PHE A 174 -12.44 -3.48 9.70
N ASN A 175 -11.36 -4.20 9.47
CA ASN A 175 -10.90 -4.64 8.16
C ASN A 175 -10.66 -6.15 8.22
N VAL A 176 -10.87 -6.82 7.10
CA VAL A 176 -10.62 -8.26 6.95
C VAL A 176 -9.87 -8.53 5.67
N GLY A 177 -9.08 -9.59 5.65
CA GLY A 177 -8.34 -9.96 4.47
C GLY A 177 -8.04 -11.44 4.39
N ALA A 178 -7.84 -11.92 3.18
CA ALA A 178 -7.41 -13.29 2.91
C ALA A 178 -6.37 -13.28 1.79
N MET A 179 -5.43 -14.20 1.86
CA MET A 179 -4.40 -14.39 0.84
C MET A 179 -4.16 -15.87 0.59
N TYR A 180 -3.86 -16.19 -0.65
CA TYR A 180 -3.36 -17.49 -1.06
C TYR A 180 -1.96 -17.35 -1.61
N TYR A 181 -1.05 -18.22 -1.17
CA TYR A 181 0.32 -18.30 -1.65
C TYR A 181 0.56 -19.69 -2.26
N TYR A 182 0.98 -19.69 -3.51
CA TYR A 182 1.46 -20.85 -4.21
C TYR A 182 2.99 -20.90 -4.12
N ASN A 183 3.54 -22.07 -3.75
CA ASN A 183 4.97 -22.32 -3.62
C ASN A 183 5.69 -21.26 -2.74
N ARG A 184 5.11 -20.95 -1.56
CA ARG A 184 5.67 -19.97 -0.62
C ARG A 184 7.10 -20.29 -0.21
N LYS A 185 7.42 -21.59 -0.03
CA LYS A 185 8.77 -22.05 0.32
C LYS A 185 9.78 -21.91 -0.82
N ARG A 186 9.33 -21.43 -1.99
CA ARG A 186 10.16 -21.20 -3.18
C ARG A 186 11.02 -22.42 -3.51
N ASN A 187 10.37 -23.57 -3.56
CA ASN A 187 11.04 -24.79 -3.99
C ASN A 187 11.24 -24.78 -5.52
N TYR A 188 12.27 -24.06 -5.95
CA TYR A 188 12.61 -23.91 -7.38
C TYR A 188 13.16 -25.18 -8.04
N LEU A 189 13.37 -26.25 -7.28
CA LEU A 189 13.68 -27.57 -7.87
C LEU A 189 12.44 -28.19 -8.54
N LEU A 190 11.24 -27.83 -8.06
CA LEU A 190 9.99 -28.34 -8.61
C LEU A 190 9.28 -27.30 -9.49
N HIS A 191 9.39 -26.01 -9.14
CA HIS A 191 8.68 -24.94 -9.81
C HIS A 191 9.57 -23.69 -9.94
N ASN A 192 9.66 -23.13 -11.14
CA ASN A 192 10.46 -21.92 -11.41
C ASN A 192 9.80 -20.63 -10.93
N TYR A 193 8.62 -20.70 -10.35
CA TYR A 193 7.84 -19.54 -9.93
C TYR A 193 7.13 -19.77 -8.59
N SER A 194 6.85 -18.70 -7.92
CA SER A 194 5.89 -18.58 -6.82
C SER A 194 4.86 -17.53 -7.16
N ALA A 195 3.66 -17.63 -6.58
CA ALA A 195 2.59 -16.68 -6.86
C ALA A 195 1.78 -16.42 -5.59
N PHE A 196 1.12 -15.27 -5.55
CA PHE A 196 0.17 -14.95 -4.50
C PHE A 196 -1.02 -14.20 -5.08
N SER A 197 -2.13 -14.30 -4.38
CA SER A 197 -3.35 -13.56 -4.67
C SER A 197 -4.05 -13.27 -3.35
N GLY A 198 -4.61 -12.07 -3.22
CA GLY A 198 -5.27 -11.66 -1.99
C GLY A 198 -6.46 -10.74 -2.24
N ILE A 199 -7.39 -10.78 -1.30
CA ILE A 199 -8.53 -9.88 -1.23
C ILE A 199 -8.60 -9.29 0.18
N ALA A 200 -8.87 -7.99 0.27
CA ALA A 200 -9.10 -7.30 1.52
C ALA A 200 -10.33 -6.41 1.44
N ILE A 201 -11.05 -6.29 2.54
CA ILE A 201 -12.23 -5.45 2.68
C ILE A 201 -11.99 -4.52 3.86
N TYR A 202 -11.99 -3.22 3.59
CA TYR A 202 -11.80 -2.15 4.57
C TYR A 202 -13.13 -1.52 4.93
N ASN A 203 -13.19 -0.97 6.15
CA ASN A 203 -14.39 -0.31 6.69
C ASN A 203 -15.64 -1.22 6.65
N VAL A 204 -15.49 -2.50 7.04
CA VAL A 204 -16.58 -3.48 7.05
C VAL A 204 -17.77 -3.01 7.90
N ASN A 205 -17.47 -2.32 9.00
CA ASN A 205 -18.48 -1.75 9.91
C ASN A 205 -19.04 -0.40 9.45
N LYS A 206 -18.59 0.14 8.29
CA LYS A 206 -19.01 1.45 7.74
C LYS A 206 -19.06 2.53 8.83
N PRO A 207 -17.93 2.83 9.47
CA PRO A 207 -17.90 3.75 10.59
C PRO A 207 -18.40 5.12 10.17
N ASN A 208 -19.03 5.86 11.10
CA ASN A 208 -19.44 7.22 10.85
C ASN A 208 -18.20 8.12 10.73
N ASP A 209 -18.10 8.88 9.67
CA ASP A 209 -17.00 9.80 9.34
C ASP A 209 -17.51 11.22 9.06
N ALA A 210 -18.73 11.53 9.51
CA ALA A 210 -19.36 12.79 9.23
C ALA A 210 -18.88 13.87 10.19
N PHE A 211 -18.42 14.99 9.64
CA PHE A 211 -18.17 16.25 10.33
C PHE A 211 -19.44 17.13 10.42
N SER A 212 -20.55 16.66 9.88
CA SER A 212 -21.81 17.35 9.77
C SER A 212 -22.96 16.48 10.28
N PHE A 213 -24.14 17.05 10.40
CA PHE A 213 -25.39 16.39 10.81
C PHE A 213 -25.80 15.23 9.89
N ASP A 214 -25.26 15.17 8.70
CA ASP A 214 -25.49 14.08 7.76
C ASP A 214 -24.55 12.90 8.12
N LYS A 215 -25.12 11.87 8.75
CA LYS A 215 -24.43 10.67 9.20
C LYS A 215 -24.12 9.72 8.04
N SER A 216 -23.37 10.17 7.06
CA SER A 216 -22.91 9.27 5.99
C SER A 216 -21.74 8.44 6.50
N GLY A 217 -21.95 7.13 6.64
CA GLY A 217 -20.87 6.20 7.02
C GLY A 217 -19.76 6.13 5.94
N ARG A 218 -18.51 5.93 6.39
CA ARG A 218 -17.38 5.73 5.47
C ARG A 218 -17.63 4.54 4.57
N LYS A 219 -17.28 4.69 3.32
CA LYS A 219 -17.53 3.67 2.30
C LYS A 219 -16.62 2.46 2.52
N MET A 220 -17.16 1.29 2.24
CA MET A 220 -16.41 0.05 2.19
C MET A 220 -15.49 0.06 0.97
N ILE A 221 -14.24 -0.38 1.14
CA ILE A 221 -13.24 -0.48 0.09
C ILE A 221 -12.89 -1.94 -0.07
N ILE A 222 -12.90 -2.43 -1.30
CA ILE A 222 -12.47 -3.78 -1.65
C ILE A 222 -11.18 -3.66 -2.44
N LYS A 223 -10.12 -4.30 -1.95
CA LYS A 223 -8.82 -4.38 -2.62
C LYS A 223 -8.56 -5.84 -3.03
N TYR A 224 -8.32 -6.07 -4.30
CA TYR A 224 -7.80 -7.33 -4.82
C TYR A 224 -6.38 -7.10 -5.32
N HIS A 225 -5.44 -7.89 -4.89
CA HIS A 225 -4.06 -7.80 -5.34
C HIS A 225 -3.48 -9.18 -5.61
N GLY A 226 -2.50 -9.23 -6.50
CA GLY A 226 -1.84 -10.46 -6.83
C GLY A 226 -0.51 -10.21 -7.53
N GLY A 227 0.32 -11.23 -7.53
CA GLY A 227 1.60 -11.17 -8.20
C GLY A 227 2.24 -12.53 -8.33
N MET A 228 3.32 -12.55 -9.07
CA MET A 228 4.11 -13.75 -9.31
C MET A 228 5.58 -13.39 -9.24
N GLU A 229 6.40 -14.29 -8.73
CA GLU A 229 7.84 -14.21 -8.81
C GLU A 229 8.35 -15.32 -9.73
N VAL A 230 9.07 -14.92 -10.77
CA VAL A 230 9.76 -15.84 -11.68
C VAL A 230 11.25 -15.65 -11.51
N ARG A 231 11.96 -16.73 -11.23
CA ARG A 231 13.41 -16.71 -11.04
C ARG A 231 14.14 -17.24 -12.28
N THR A 232 15.11 -16.46 -12.76
CA THR A 232 16.04 -16.86 -13.83
C THR A 232 17.47 -16.54 -13.39
N GLY A 233 18.15 -17.55 -12.85
CA GLY A 233 19.49 -17.36 -12.27
C GLY A 233 19.48 -16.40 -11.07
N ASN A 234 20.17 -15.26 -11.22
CA ASN A 234 20.23 -14.19 -10.21
C ASN A 234 19.18 -13.09 -10.41
N LEU A 235 18.41 -13.18 -11.49
CA LEU A 235 17.35 -12.23 -11.81
C LEU A 235 15.99 -12.76 -11.35
N TYR A 236 15.23 -11.92 -10.68
CA TYR A 236 13.85 -12.13 -10.27
C TYR A 236 12.97 -11.14 -11.03
N VAL A 237 11.88 -11.61 -11.59
CA VAL A 237 10.87 -10.80 -12.28
C VAL A 237 9.57 -10.94 -11.51
N LEU A 238 9.01 -9.83 -11.06
CA LEU A 238 7.85 -9.81 -10.17
C LEU A 238 6.73 -8.94 -10.77
N PRO A 239 5.95 -9.48 -11.73
CA PRO A 239 4.73 -8.84 -12.18
C PRO A 239 3.68 -8.84 -11.06
N ASN A 240 2.94 -7.74 -10.94
CA ASN A 240 1.92 -7.58 -9.92
C ASN A 240 0.77 -6.68 -10.40
N VAL A 241 -0.36 -6.82 -9.71
CA VAL A 241 -1.59 -6.08 -10.01
C VAL A 241 -2.32 -5.76 -8.71
N LEU A 242 -2.94 -4.58 -8.69
CA LEU A 242 -3.88 -4.15 -7.67
C LEU A 242 -5.15 -3.63 -8.32
N PHE A 243 -6.29 -4.13 -7.87
CA PHE A 243 -7.61 -3.58 -8.16
C PHE A 243 -8.22 -3.08 -6.86
N GLN A 244 -8.67 -1.86 -6.86
CA GLN A 244 -9.37 -1.27 -5.73
C GLN A 244 -10.73 -0.77 -6.17
N VAL A 245 -11.75 -1.13 -5.43
CA VAL A 245 -13.15 -0.72 -5.68
C VAL A 245 -13.68 0.02 -4.48
N THR A 246 -14.12 1.25 -4.70
CA THR A 246 -14.74 2.10 -3.69
C THR A 246 -15.99 2.76 -4.28
N ARG A 247 -17.21 2.36 -3.87
CA ARG A 247 -18.50 2.94 -4.29
C ARG A 247 -18.64 3.26 -5.79
N GLY A 248 -18.27 2.30 -6.65
CA GLY A 248 -18.41 2.47 -8.11
C GLY A 248 -17.19 3.05 -8.81
N THR A 249 -16.19 3.50 -8.08
CA THR A 249 -14.90 3.87 -8.64
C THR A 249 -13.96 2.67 -8.58
N VAL A 250 -13.26 2.40 -9.66
CA VAL A 250 -12.26 1.32 -9.75
C VAL A 250 -10.91 1.93 -10.09
N SER A 251 -9.93 1.74 -9.20
CA SER A 251 -8.53 2.01 -9.46
C SER A 251 -7.82 0.70 -9.81
N THR A 252 -6.99 0.74 -10.83
CA THR A 252 -6.22 -0.43 -11.28
C THR A 252 -4.77 -0.03 -11.45
N ILE A 253 -3.88 -0.72 -10.76
CA ILE A 253 -2.43 -0.58 -10.88
C ILE A 253 -1.87 -1.90 -11.41
N VAL A 254 -1.10 -1.84 -12.48
CA VAL A 254 -0.41 -2.98 -13.07
C VAL A 254 1.05 -2.62 -13.20
N GLY A 255 1.92 -3.52 -12.82
CA GLY A 255 3.34 -3.26 -12.94
C GLY A 255 4.21 -4.47 -12.74
N PHE A 256 5.49 -4.22 -12.75
CA PHE A 256 6.50 -5.22 -12.49
C PHE A 256 7.72 -4.58 -11.85
N HIS A 257 8.47 -5.38 -11.13
CA HIS A 257 9.82 -5.02 -10.75
C HIS A 257 10.80 -6.16 -11.01
N PHE A 258 12.03 -5.81 -11.26
CA PHE A 258 13.15 -6.70 -11.37
C PHE A 258 14.01 -6.57 -10.13
N ALA A 259 14.45 -7.71 -9.60
CA ALA A 259 15.44 -7.74 -8.55
C ALA A 259 16.65 -8.55 -9.04
N TYR A 260 17.83 -7.93 -9.06
CA TYR A 260 19.06 -8.62 -9.39
C TYR A 260 19.88 -8.84 -8.13
N SER A 261 20.19 -10.10 -7.83
CA SER A 261 20.93 -10.49 -6.63
C SER A 261 22.41 -10.67 -6.94
N PHE A 262 23.25 -9.84 -6.32
CA PHE A 262 24.71 -9.96 -6.35
C PHE A 262 25.13 -10.93 -5.23
N VAL A 263 25.07 -12.23 -5.51
CA VAL A 263 25.50 -13.25 -4.55
C VAL A 263 27.02 -13.41 -4.64
N SER A 264 27.74 -13.05 -3.59
CA SER A 264 29.12 -13.49 -3.45
C SER A 264 29.10 -14.98 -3.07
N THR A 265 29.47 -15.85 -4.01
CA THR A 265 29.62 -17.30 -3.80
C THR A 265 30.92 -17.61 -3.04
N ALA A 266 31.09 -17.05 -1.85
CA ALA A 266 32.14 -17.49 -0.94
C ALA A 266 31.74 -18.87 -0.37
N ARG A 267 32.27 -19.93 -0.93
CA ARG A 267 32.01 -21.33 -0.55
C ARG A 267 32.40 -21.68 0.89
N PHE A 268 33.13 -20.84 1.60
CA PHE A 268 33.74 -21.16 2.89
C PHE A 268 33.28 -20.33 4.09
N THR A 269 32.58 -19.22 3.87
CA THR A 269 32.03 -18.43 4.97
C THR A 269 30.52 -18.35 4.81
N SER A 270 29.80 -18.90 5.78
CA SER A 270 28.32 -18.91 5.85
C SER A 270 27.68 -17.49 5.87
N ASN A 271 28.48 -16.45 5.74
CA ASN A 271 28.08 -15.06 5.84
C ASN A 271 27.98 -14.43 4.43
N SER A 272 27.04 -14.91 3.62
CA SER A 272 26.75 -14.30 2.31
C SER A 272 25.96 -13.01 2.54
N LYS A 273 26.67 -11.89 2.59
CA LYS A 273 26.04 -10.56 2.54
C LYS A 273 25.42 -10.37 1.16
N GLY A 274 24.12 -10.65 1.05
CA GLY A 274 23.38 -10.48 -0.20
C GLY A 274 23.08 -9.00 -0.43
N PHE A 275 23.45 -8.49 -1.58
CA PHE A 275 23.05 -7.20 -2.09
C PHE A 275 22.10 -7.41 -3.27
N GLN A 276 20.97 -6.71 -3.30
CA GLN A 276 20.04 -6.74 -4.42
C GLN A 276 19.77 -5.33 -4.91
N LEU A 277 19.77 -5.18 -6.21
CA LEU A 277 19.30 -3.98 -6.91
C LEU A 277 17.88 -4.23 -7.39
N LEU A 278 16.98 -3.30 -7.13
CA LEU A 278 15.59 -3.34 -7.55
C LEU A 278 15.31 -2.21 -8.51
N LEU A 279 14.64 -2.53 -9.61
CA LEU A 279 14.14 -1.56 -10.59
C LEU A 279 12.73 -1.97 -10.97
N GLY A 280 11.80 -1.04 -11.04
CA GLY A 280 10.42 -1.35 -11.35
C GLY A 280 9.67 -0.20 -12.00
N SER A 281 8.51 -0.55 -12.54
CA SER A 281 7.58 0.41 -13.09
C SER A 281 6.15 -0.08 -12.89
N TRP A 282 5.26 0.84 -12.57
CA TRP A 282 3.83 0.61 -12.47
C TRP A 282 3.07 1.62 -13.31
N TYR A 283 1.97 1.18 -13.84
CA TYR A 283 1.00 2.02 -14.52
C TYR A 283 -0.33 1.98 -13.77
N ARG A 284 -0.72 3.10 -13.23
CA ARG A 284 -2.06 3.33 -12.71
C ARG A 284 -2.93 3.77 -13.87
N LEU A 285 -3.90 2.95 -14.23
CA LEU A 285 -4.70 3.14 -15.43
C LEU A 285 -5.32 4.54 -15.45
N ARG A 286 -5.06 5.28 -16.54
CA ARG A 286 -5.55 6.64 -16.82
C ARG A 286 -5.08 7.72 -15.83
N GLU A 287 -4.07 7.44 -15.01
CA GLU A 287 -3.68 8.37 -13.96
C GLU A 287 -2.18 8.65 -13.97
N SER A 288 -1.33 7.65 -13.78
CA SER A 288 0.11 7.90 -13.65
C SER A 288 0.98 6.69 -14.04
N PHE A 289 2.23 7.00 -14.39
CA PHE A 289 3.32 6.05 -14.47
C PHE A 289 4.26 6.26 -13.29
N SER A 290 4.60 5.19 -12.60
CA SER A 290 5.53 5.18 -11.48
C SER A 290 6.80 4.43 -11.84
N PHE A 291 7.95 5.02 -11.54
CA PHE A 291 9.26 4.39 -11.66
C PHE A 291 9.84 4.16 -10.27
N LEU A 292 10.39 2.97 -10.05
CA LEU A 292 10.98 2.58 -8.78
C LEU A 292 12.45 2.24 -8.96
N GLY A 293 13.26 2.71 -8.03
CA GLY A 293 14.62 2.26 -7.80
C GLY A 293 14.82 1.88 -6.35
N GLY A 294 15.57 0.83 -6.07
CA GLY A 294 15.79 0.40 -4.71
C GLY A 294 17.00 -0.50 -4.53
N LEU A 295 17.42 -0.57 -3.29
CA LEU A 295 18.55 -1.36 -2.84
C LEU A 295 18.11 -2.17 -1.63
N GLN A 296 18.47 -3.44 -1.62
CA GLN A 296 18.31 -4.29 -0.46
C GLN A 296 19.67 -4.82 -0.04
N TRP A 297 20.02 -4.59 1.20
CA TRP A 297 21.26 -5.08 1.80
C TRP A 297 20.97 -5.84 3.08
N ASN A 298 21.14 -7.16 3.03
CA ASN A 298 20.84 -8.06 4.16
C ASN A 298 19.42 -7.83 4.73
N THR A 299 19.36 -7.06 5.82
CA THR A 299 18.17 -6.77 6.62
C THR A 299 17.48 -5.49 6.27
N LEU A 300 18.12 -4.62 5.51
CA LEU A 300 17.63 -3.30 5.18
C LEU A 300 17.28 -3.23 3.69
N ALA A 301 16.07 -2.81 3.38
CA ALA A 301 15.66 -2.45 2.03
C ALA A 301 15.24 -0.99 2.00
N ILE A 302 15.79 -0.22 1.06
CA ILE A 302 15.43 1.17 0.81
C ILE A 302 14.96 1.26 -0.63
N ARG A 303 13.82 1.88 -0.85
CA ARG A 303 13.21 2.02 -2.16
C ARG A 303 12.61 3.42 -2.30
N GLY A 304 12.81 4.02 -3.47
CA GLY A 304 12.20 5.29 -3.84
C GLY A 304 11.41 5.12 -5.12
N SER A 305 10.25 5.76 -5.25
CA SER A 305 9.54 5.86 -6.50
C SER A 305 9.16 7.29 -6.81
N TYR A 306 8.97 7.53 -8.10
CA TYR A 306 8.56 8.80 -8.64
C TYR A 306 7.42 8.57 -9.62
N ASP A 307 6.28 9.22 -9.37
CA ASP A 307 5.08 9.07 -10.17
C ASP A 307 4.98 10.23 -11.16
N LEU A 308 4.90 9.90 -12.44
CA LEU A 308 4.64 10.82 -13.53
C LEU A 308 3.18 10.73 -13.94
N ASN A 309 2.54 11.85 -14.09
CA ASN A 309 1.15 11.89 -14.51
C ASN A 309 0.96 11.47 -15.96
N SER A 310 -0.06 10.67 -16.23
CA SER A 310 -0.40 10.22 -17.59
C SER A 310 -1.08 11.28 -18.45
N ASN A 311 -1.45 12.45 -17.89
CA ASN A 311 -2.04 13.55 -18.65
C ASN A 311 -1.11 14.17 -19.70
N LEU A 312 0.17 13.73 -19.74
CA LEU A 312 1.07 13.98 -20.88
C LEU A 312 0.53 13.44 -22.22
N PHE A 313 -0.50 12.59 -22.21
CA PHE A 313 -1.04 11.91 -23.40
C PHE A 313 -2.52 12.24 -23.68
N VAL A 314 -3.16 13.10 -22.88
CA VAL A 314 -4.56 13.49 -23.05
C VAL A 314 -4.65 14.98 -23.32
N ASP A 315 -5.37 15.32 -24.39
CA ASP A 315 -5.48 16.61 -25.04
C ASP A 315 -6.00 17.75 -24.13
N ASP A 316 -5.33 18.87 -24.20
CA ASP A 316 -5.66 20.30 -24.18
C ASP A 316 -6.41 20.98 -23.03
N GLN A 317 -6.86 20.34 -21.96
CA GLN A 317 -7.32 21.04 -20.74
C GLN A 317 -6.94 20.29 -19.47
N ALA A 318 -5.71 19.88 -19.38
CA ALA A 318 -5.20 19.07 -18.29
C ALA A 318 -5.17 19.85 -16.98
N ILE A 319 -5.81 19.31 -15.98
CA ILE A 319 -5.45 19.54 -14.59
C ILE A 319 -3.96 19.20 -14.48
N ASP A 320 -3.11 20.21 -14.26
CA ASP A 320 -1.68 20.07 -13.99
C ASP A 320 -1.52 19.29 -12.68
N VAL A 321 -1.50 17.97 -12.76
CA VAL A 321 -1.24 17.12 -11.60
C VAL A 321 0.26 17.01 -11.49
N THR A 322 0.80 17.49 -10.41
CA THR A 322 2.20 17.48 -10.09
C THR A 322 2.64 16.06 -9.69
N PRO A 323 3.90 15.72 -9.92
CA PRO A 323 4.40 14.37 -9.64
C PRO A 323 4.36 14.03 -8.15
N ALA A 324 4.23 12.74 -7.83
CA ALA A 324 4.36 12.24 -6.47
C ALA A 324 5.71 11.56 -6.26
N PHE A 325 6.23 11.71 -5.05
CA PHE A 325 7.44 11.02 -4.60
C PHE A 325 7.09 10.09 -3.44
N GLU A 326 7.59 8.86 -3.48
CA GLU A 326 7.47 7.90 -2.38
C GLU A 326 8.84 7.39 -1.94
N LEU A 327 8.98 7.22 -0.63
CA LEU A 327 10.14 6.60 0.00
C LEU A 327 9.65 5.48 0.92
N SER A 328 10.26 4.31 0.78
CA SER A 328 9.96 3.14 1.61
C SER A 328 11.24 2.57 2.21
N LEU A 329 11.19 2.25 3.48
CA LEU A 329 12.25 1.58 4.20
C LEU A 329 11.67 0.35 4.92
N VAL A 330 12.29 -0.79 4.68
CA VAL A 330 11.95 -2.04 5.38
C VAL A 330 13.18 -2.55 6.11
N TYR A 331 13.04 -2.79 7.41
CA TYR A 331 14.10 -3.34 8.24
C TYR A 331 13.65 -4.64 8.89
N PHE A 332 14.39 -5.71 8.66
CA PHE A 332 14.14 -7.03 9.23
C PHE A 332 15.05 -7.29 10.42
N LEU A 333 14.46 -7.48 11.59
CA LEU A 333 15.17 -7.92 12.78
C LEU A 333 15.14 -9.44 12.86
N SER A 334 16.16 -10.08 12.32
CA SER A 334 16.26 -11.53 12.34
C SER A 334 17.13 -12.01 13.49
N GLY A 335 16.64 -12.99 14.21
CA GLY A 335 17.40 -13.68 15.27
C GLY A 335 18.40 -14.72 14.72
N ASP A 336 18.22 -15.23 13.51
CA ASP A 336 19.06 -16.28 12.92
C ASP A 336 19.48 -15.93 11.49
N GLN A 337 20.79 -15.74 11.30
CA GLN A 337 21.36 -15.36 10.00
C GLN A 337 21.45 -16.51 8.99
N THR A 338 21.31 -17.76 9.43
CA THR A 338 21.51 -18.95 8.58
C THR A 338 20.33 -19.28 7.67
N LEU A 339 19.11 -18.87 8.03
CA LEU A 339 17.89 -19.14 7.28
C LEU A 339 17.47 -18.01 6.31
N ARG A 340 18.26 -16.96 6.21
CA ARG A 340 17.99 -15.77 5.40
C ARG A 340 18.09 -15.93 3.88
N LYS A 341 18.23 -17.14 3.40
CA LYS A 341 18.27 -17.33 1.96
C LYS A 341 16.90 -17.02 1.36
N MET A 342 16.76 -15.76 0.91
CA MET A 342 15.88 -15.37 -0.18
C MET A 342 14.37 -15.29 0.07
N ASN A 343 13.89 -15.33 1.32
CA ASN A 343 12.44 -15.25 1.59
C ASN A 343 11.85 -13.82 1.51
N ASN A 344 12.69 -12.81 1.31
CA ASN A 344 12.28 -11.40 1.42
C ASN A 344 12.19 -10.66 0.07
N ALA A 345 12.29 -11.35 -1.06
CA ALA A 345 12.22 -10.69 -2.38
C ALA A 345 10.80 -10.30 -2.80
N LEU A 346 9.77 -10.83 -2.15
CA LEU A 346 8.37 -10.46 -2.41
C LEU A 346 7.88 -9.28 -1.56
N PHE A 347 8.69 -8.80 -0.60
CA PHE A 347 8.29 -7.72 0.30
C PHE A 347 9.28 -6.59 0.30
#